data_55356ac24173656bda65f768d7dc5d87
#
_entry.id   55356ac24173656bda65f768d7dc5d87
#
_cell.length_a   1.000
_cell.length_b   1.000
_cell.length_c   1.000
_cell.angle_alpha   90.00
_cell.angle_beta   90.00
_cell.angle_gamma   90.00
#
_symmetry.space_group_name_H-M   'P 1'
#
loop_
_entity.id
_entity.type
_entity.pdbx_description
1 polymer ?
#
loop_
_entity_poly.entity_id
_entity_poly.type
_entity_poly.pdbx_seq_one_letter_code
_entity_poly.pdbx_strand_id
1 'polypeptide(L)'
;MAKKFAAWWSAHKPTTRRLIQVYAALLYNAYVKGFIKGDIYTGGIKNFCVPGFNCYSCPGAIGACPLGALQNALASSDKRAPYYVLGILMLYGLILGRTICGWLCPLGLIQELFYKIPTPKVKKSRFTHALSYLKYVLLAVFVVIIPLAYSLQQYPVPGFCKYICPAGTFEGAMGLLANPVNAGKFSILNILFTRKFVIMVAILLACVFFYRAFCRFLCPLGAIYGLFARVSILGVKVEKSKCTNCGRCVAHCKMDIRHVGDHECIHCASCVDVCPTKAISMRMGKITLKANEVQPMKPEDNKKRTNRRIRVMAAWTAALVVLGVVMWQVNKADTVEEPVSQPAATETIAPEATEAPDDDTPVG
;
A
#
# COMPACT_ATOMS: atom_id res chain seq x y z
N MET A 1 -38.69 6.46 12.99
CA MET A 1 -37.60 5.73 12.31
C MET A 1 -36.61 6.65 11.56
N ALA A 2 -37.07 7.61 10.80
CA ALA A 2 -36.16 8.51 10.01
C ALA A 2 -35.16 9.29 10.85
N LYS A 3 -35.53 9.83 12.02
CA LYS A 3 -34.59 10.57 12.91
C LYS A 3 -33.50 9.66 13.50
N LYS A 4 -33.80 8.41 13.88
CA LYS A 4 -32.83 7.43 14.36
C LYS A 4 -31.86 7.00 13.25
N PHE A 5 -32.37 6.78 12.02
CA PHE A 5 -31.56 6.47 10.86
C PHE A 5 -30.65 7.66 10.47
N ALA A 6 -31.17 8.89 10.48
CA ALA A 6 -30.35 10.08 10.19
C ALA A 6 -29.25 10.30 11.24
N ALA A 7 -29.53 10.07 12.52
CA ALA A 7 -28.52 10.14 13.59
C ALA A 7 -27.47 9.03 13.45
N TRP A 8 -27.90 7.78 13.18
CA TRP A 8 -26.99 6.67 12.90
C TRP A 8 -26.13 6.95 11.68
N TRP A 9 -26.72 7.41 10.56
CA TRP A 9 -26.01 7.77 9.34
C TRP A 9 -25.01 8.89 9.56
N SER A 10 -25.36 9.93 10.33
CA SER A 10 -24.43 11.03 10.65
C SER A 10 -23.22 10.58 11.46
N ALA A 11 -23.41 9.61 12.37
CA ALA A 11 -22.35 9.02 13.19
C ALA A 11 -21.44 8.08 12.37
N HIS A 12 -21.98 7.40 11.34
CA HIS A 12 -21.27 6.39 10.55
C HIS A 12 -20.82 6.90 9.17
N LYS A 13 -21.09 8.14 8.82
CA LYS A 13 -20.65 8.72 7.55
C LYS A 13 -19.16 8.48 7.30
N PRO A 14 -18.79 7.92 6.14
CA PRO A 14 -17.41 7.76 5.78
C PRO A 14 -16.76 9.15 5.67
N THR A 15 -15.59 9.32 6.24
CA THR A 15 -14.82 10.56 6.08
C THR A 15 -14.35 10.69 4.63
N THR A 16 -14.21 11.92 4.12
CA THR A 16 -13.68 12.19 2.76
C THR A 16 -12.37 11.41 2.52
N ARG A 17 -11.53 11.29 3.55
CA ARG A 17 -10.28 10.52 3.48
C ARG A 17 -10.55 9.05 3.14
N ARG A 18 -11.53 8.41 3.80
CA ARG A 18 -11.88 7.00 3.51
C ARG A 18 -12.46 6.81 2.13
N LEU A 19 -13.28 7.75 1.66
CA LEU A 19 -13.82 7.71 0.30
C LEU A 19 -12.68 7.77 -0.74
N ILE A 20 -11.70 8.65 -0.54
CA ILE A 20 -10.51 8.72 -1.41
C ILE A 20 -9.70 7.41 -1.36
N GLN A 21 -9.55 6.79 -0.19
CA GLN A 21 -8.85 5.50 -0.07
C GLN A 21 -9.59 4.37 -0.80
N VAL A 22 -10.92 4.31 -0.68
CA VAL A 22 -11.74 3.32 -1.40
C VAL A 22 -11.64 3.56 -2.91
N TYR A 23 -11.76 4.80 -3.36
CA TYR A 23 -11.61 5.15 -4.76
C TYR A 23 -10.24 4.74 -5.31
N ALA A 24 -9.16 5.04 -4.58
CA ALA A 24 -7.82 4.63 -4.96
C ALA A 24 -7.66 3.10 -5.02
N ALA A 25 -8.25 2.38 -4.04
CA ALA A 25 -8.24 0.91 -4.04
C ALA A 25 -8.96 0.32 -5.26
N LEU A 26 -10.12 0.88 -5.63
CA LEU A 26 -10.86 0.47 -6.82
C LEU A 26 -10.12 0.81 -8.11
N LEU A 27 -9.50 2.00 -8.17
CA LEU A 27 -8.73 2.41 -9.35
C LEU A 27 -7.50 1.52 -9.55
N TYR A 28 -6.75 1.18 -8.49
CA TYR A 28 -5.57 0.33 -8.60
C TYR A 28 -5.92 -1.11 -8.98
N ASN A 29 -7.13 -1.56 -8.65
CA ASN A 29 -7.63 -2.91 -8.89
C ASN A 29 -8.83 -2.92 -9.86
N ALA A 30 -8.74 -2.13 -10.92
CA ALA A 30 -9.83 -1.94 -11.88
C ALA A 30 -10.05 -3.14 -12.83
N TYR A 31 -9.13 -4.10 -12.90
CA TYR A 31 -9.27 -5.29 -13.74
C TYR A 31 -10.11 -6.37 -13.05
N VAL A 32 -11.43 -6.18 -13.09
CA VAL A 32 -12.39 -7.09 -12.43
C VAL A 32 -12.44 -8.46 -13.09
N LYS A 33 -12.22 -8.54 -14.40
CA LYS A 33 -12.19 -9.81 -15.15
C LYS A 33 -11.14 -10.79 -14.59
N GLY A 34 -10.01 -10.31 -14.08
CA GLY A 34 -8.98 -11.16 -13.50
C GLY A 34 -9.48 -12.02 -12.34
N PHE A 35 -10.43 -11.51 -11.53
CA PHE A 35 -11.07 -12.30 -10.48
C PHE A 35 -12.01 -13.37 -11.03
N ILE A 36 -12.60 -13.16 -12.21
CA ILE A 36 -13.52 -14.11 -12.86
C ILE A 36 -12.74 -15.16 -13.63
N LYS A 37 -11.73 -14.73 -14.41
CA LYS A 37 -10.88 -15.63 -15.23
C LYS A 37 -9.78 -16.35 -14.41
N GLY A 38 -9.41 -15.83 -13.25
CA GLY A 38 -8.30 -16.36 -12.43
C GLY A 38 -6.92 -16.03 -13.00
N ASP A 39 -6.80 -14.95 -13.78
CA ASP A 39 -5.56 -14.47 -14.40
C ASP A 39 -5.09 -13.12 -13.85
N ILE A 40 -3.90 -12.69 -14.26
CA ILE A 40 -3.30 -11.42 -13.87
C ILE A 40 -3.28 -10.52 -15.11
N TYR A 41 -3.67 -9.26 -14.93
CA TYR A 41 -3.59 -8.25 -15.99
C TYR A 41 -2.17 -8.06 -16.51
N THR A 42 -1.98 -8.13 -17.83
CA THR A 42 -0.67 -8.06 -18.52
C THR A 42 -0.53 -6.83 -19.43
N GLY A 43 -1.55 -5.97 -19.51
CA GLY A 43 -1.54 -4.79 -20.38
C GLY A 43 -0.48 -3.74 -20.00
N GLY A 44 -0.17 -2.83 -20.91
CA GLY A 44 0.90 -1.83 -20.77
C GLY A 44 0.81 -0.91 -19.54
N ILE A 45 -0.39 -0.70 -18.99
CA ILE A 45 -0.58 0.08 -17.76
C ILE A 45 0.11 -0.60 -16.55
N LYS A 46 0.33 -1.92 -16.59
CA LYS A 46 1.04 -2.67 -15.56
C LYS A 46 2.46 -2.17 -15.30
N ASN A 47 3.09 -1.56 -16.28
CA ASN A 47 4.42 -0.98 -16.15
C ASN A 47 4.44 0.31 -15.31
N PHE A 48 3.26 0.90 -15.06
CA PHE A 48 3.16 2.09 -14.22
C PHE A 48 3.13 1.73 -12.74
N CYS A 49 3.99 2.37 -11.94
CA CYS A 49 4.02 2.18 -10.50
C CYS A 49 2.92 3.02 -9.82
N VAL A 50 2.01 2.35 -9.10
CA VAL A 50 1.01 3.03 -8.27
C VAL A 50 1.66 3.57 -6.98
N PRO A 51 1.23 4.71 -6.44
CA PRO A 51 1.88 5.30 -5.26
C PRO A 51 1.67 4.50 -3.97
N GLY A 52 0.57 3.73 -3.90
CA GLY A 52 0.20 2.93 -2.73
C GLY A 52 0.84 1.54 -2.72
N PHE A 53 0.64 0.84 -1.60
CA PHE A 53 1.02 -0.57 -1.47
C PHE A 53 -0.10 -1.42 -2.08
N ASN A 54 0.15 -2.01 -3.24
CA ASN A 54 -0.78 -2.85 -4.00
C ASN A 54 -0.01 -3.98 -4.66
N CYS A 55 -0.45 -5.23 -4.53
CA CYS A 55 0.32 -6.36 -5.01
C CYS A 55 0.31 -6.44 -6.55
N TYR A 56 1.48 -6.58 -7.15
CA TYR A 56 1.62 -6.83 -8.59
C TYR A 56 0.87 -8.09 -9.06
N SER A 57 0.87 -9.16 -8.26
CA SER A 57 0.22 -10.44 -8.58
C SER A 57 -1.26 -10.48 -8.22
N CYS A 58 -1.88 -9.37 -7.80
CA CYS A 58 -3.32 -9.29 -7.59
C CYS A 58 -4.04 -9.45 -8.93
N PRO A 59 -5.09 -10.30 -9.02
CA PRO A 59 -5.87 -10.45 -10.25
C PRO A 59 -6.45 -9.12 -10.75
N GLY A 60 -6.89 -8.26 -9.84
CA GLY A 60 -7.47 -6.95 -10.17
C GLY A 60 -6.45 -5.86 -10.47
N ALA A 61 -5.17 -6.04 -10.13
CA ALA A 61 -4.19 -4.97 -10.17
C ALA A 61 -3.79 -4.56 -11.58
N ILE A 62 -4.05 -3.30 -11.94
CA ILE A 62 -3.68 -2.71 -13.23
C ILE A 62 -2.31 -2.03 -13.21
N GLY A 63 -1.72 -1.80 -12.04
CA GLY A 63 -0.41 -1.17 -11.88
C GLY A 63 0.51 -1.94 -10.94
N ALA A 64 1.79 -1.64 -10.99
CA ALA A 64 2.83 -2.31 -10.20
C ALA A 64 3.05 -1.64 -8.84
N CYS A 65 3.38 -2.44 -7.82
CA CYS A 65 3.88 -1.93 -6.55
C CYS A 65 5.32 -1.38 -6.74
N PRO A 66 5.60 -0.12 -6.37
CA PRO A 66 6.94 0.44 -6.56
C PRO A 66 8.01 -0.28 -5.74
N LEU A 67 7.64 -0.87 -4.60
CA LEU A 67 8.57 -1.65 -3.79
C LEU A 67 8.93 -2.98 -4.46
N GLY A 68 7.94 -3.65 -5.09
CA GLY A 68 8.17 -4.87 -5.85
C GLY A 68 9.01 -4.60 -7.10
N ALA A 69 8.67 -3.53 -7.82
CA ALA A 69 9.43 -3.10 -8.99
C ALA A 69 10.90 -2.77 -8.65
N LEU A 70 11.13 -2.10 -7.51
CA LEU A 70 12.49 -1.81 -7.02
C LEU A 70 13.28 -3.10 -6.73
N GLN A 71 12.68 -4.06 -6.03
CA GLN A 71 13.34 -5.32 -5.71
C GLN A 71 13.64 -6.15 -6.97
N ASN A 72 12.69 -6.23 -7.89
CA ASN A 72 12.89 -6.94 -9.15
C ASN A 72 14.01 -6.29 -9.98
N ALA A 73 14.07 -4.96 -10.04
CA ALA A 73 15.12 -4.26 -10.74
C ALA A 73 16.50 -4.42 -10.09
N LEU A 74 16.58 -4.46 -8.75
CA LEU A 74 17.82 -4.73 -8.01
C LEU A 74 18.26 -6.20 -8.12
N ALA A 75 17.31 -7.12 -8.25
CA ALA A 75 17.58 -8.55 -8.40
C ALA A 75 17.92 -8.95 -9.85
N SER A 76 17.66 -8.08 -10.82
CA SER A 76 17.91 -8.36 -12.24
C SER A 76 19.40 -8.53 -12.52
N SER A 77 19.73 -9.52 -13.34
CA SER A 77 21.10 -9.78 -13.81
C SER A 77 21.65 -8.68 -14.72
N ASP A 78 20.78 -7.87 -15.32
CA ASP A 78 21.13 -6.80 -16.28
C ASP A 78 21.74 -5.56 -15.61
N LYS A 79 22.14 -5.61 -14.36
CA LYS A 79 22.85 -4.57 -13.56
C LYS A 79 22.51 -3.11 -13.91
N ARG A 80 21.41 -2.85 -14.62
CA ARG A 80 20.93 -1.50 -14.93
C ARG A 80 20.31 -0.89 -13.67
N ALA A 81 20.79 0.28 -13.32
CA ALA A 81 20.22 0.98 -12.17
C ALA A 81 18.72 1.25 -12.41
N PRO A 82 17.87 1.03 -11.40
CA PRO A 82 16.40 1.15 -11.52
C PRO A 82 15.95 2.62 -11.53
N TYR A 83 16.50 3.44 -12.45
CA TYR A 83 16.26 4.89 -12.51
C TYR A 83 14.78 5.25 -12.57
N TYR A 84 13.98 4.50 -13.35
CA TYR A 84 12.54 4.72 -13.45
C TYR A 84 11.84 4.59 -12.09
N VAL A 85 12.11 3.49 -11.39
CA VAL A 85 11.46 3.22 -10.11
C VAL A 85 11.94 4.18 -9.02
N LEU A 86 13.24 4.47 -8.99
CA LEU A 86 13.81 5.47 -8.08
C LEU A 86 13.25 6.86 -8.37
N GLY A 87 13.16 7.27 -9.63
CA GLY A 87 12.58 8.55 -10.02
C GLY A 87 11.11 8.69 -9.59
N ILE A 88 10.29 7.66 -9.80
CA ILE A 88 8.88 7.65 -9.36
C ILE A 88 8.79 7.68 -7.83
N LEU A 89 9.60 6.90 -7.10
CA LEU A 89 9.60 6.92 -5.63
C LEU A 89 10.00 8.29 -5.08
N MET A 90 11.00 8.94 -5.69
CA MET A 90 11.41 10.30 -5.34
C MET A 90 10.31 11.31 -5.66
N LEU A 91 9.68 11.23 -6.84
CA LEU A 91 8.58 12.10 -7.23
C LEU A 91 7.41 12.01 -6.25
N TYR A 92 6.96 10.79 -5.96
CA TYR A 92 5.89 10.55 -4.99
C TYR A 92 6.30 10.98 -3.58
N GLY A 93 7.54 10.74 -3.17
CA GLY A 93 8.09 11.17 -1.89
C GLY A 93 8.11 12.68 -1.72
N LEU A 94 8.58 13.42 -2.71
CA LEU A 94 8.67 14.88 -2.68
C LEU A 94 7.30 15.55 -2.77
N ILE A 95 6.41 15.09 -3.64
CA ILE A 95 5.10 15.72 -3.82
C ILE A 95 4.16 15.32 -2.69
N LEU A 96 3.99 14.04 -2.42
CA LEU A 96 2.96 13.50 -1.54
C LEU A 96 3.50 12.98 -0.20
N GLY A 97 4.73 12.48 -0.18
CA GLY A 97 5.34 11.91 1.01
C GLY A 97 4.47 10.84 1.67
N ARG A 98 4.40 10.82 2.99
CA ARG A 98 3.55 9.88 3.76
C ARG A 98 2.05 10.14 3.65
N THR A 99 1.61 11.20 2.98
CA THR A 99 0.19 11.41 2.66
C THR A 99 -0.37 10.27 1.83
N ILE A 100 0.44 9.64 0.98
CA ILE A 100 0.10 8.41 0.24
C ILE A 100 -0.39 7.33 1.20
N CYS A 101 0.36 7.08 2.28
CA CYS A 101 -0.01 6.07 3.28
C CYS A 101 -1.33 6.39 3.98
N GLY A 102 -1.62 7.68 4.18
CA GLY A 102 -2.84 8.14 4.83
C GLY A 102 -4.09 8.15 3.95
N TRP A 103 -3.94 8.41 2.65
CA TRP A 103 -5.05 8.76 1.76
C TRP A 103 -5.21 7.86 0.53
N LEU A 104 -4.16 7.21 0.05
CA LEU A 104 -4.17 6.48 -1.22
C LEU A 104 -3.90 4.97 -1.06
N CYS A 105 -3.31 4.54 0.06
CA CYS A 105 -2.88 3.16 0.22
C CYS A 105 -4.05 2.22 0.59
N PRO A 106 -4.38 1.20 -0.24
CA PRO A 106 -5.42 0.22 0.04
C PRO A 106 -5.15 -0.61 1.31
N LEU A 107 -3.92 -1.08 1.47
CA LEU A 107 -3.53 -1.84 2.65
C LEU A 107 -3.68 -1.04 3.94
N GLY A 108 -3.48 0.29 3.89
CA GLY A 108 -3.75 1.19 5.01
C GLY A 108 -5.24 1.25 5.39
N LEU A 109 -6.14 1.17 4.41
CA LEU A 109 -7.58 1.11 4.63
C LEU A 109 -8.00 -0.20 5.33
N ILE A 110 -7.48 -1.34 4.86
CA ILE A 110 -7.74 -2.66 5.45
C ILE A 110 -7.33 -2.67 6.92
N GLN A 111 -6.13 -2.19 7.26
CA GLN A 111 -5.65 -2.14 8.64
C GLN A 111 -6.52 -1.24 9.53
N GLU A 112 -7.04 -0.12 9.02
CA GLU A 112 -7.98 0.73 9.77
C GLU A 112 -9.33 0.06 10.01
N LEU A 113 -9.75 -0.82 9.11
CA LEU A 113 -10.98 -1.59 9.26
C LEU A 113 -10.83 -2.60 10.42
N PHE A 114 -9.74 -3.37 10.44
CA PHE A 114 -9.44 -4.31 11.54
C PHE A 114 -9.29 -3.59 12.89
N TYR A 115 -8.69 -2.41 12.90
CA TYR A 115 -8.56 -1.63 14.14
C TYR A 115 -9.91 -1.15 14.72
N LYS A 116 -11.02 -1.15 13.95
CA LYS A 116 -12.34 -0.81 14.44
C LYS A 116 -12.97 -1.88 15.35
N ILE A 117 -12.48 -3.12 15.31
CA ILE A 117 -12.96 -4.21 16.17
C ILE A 117 -12.82 -3.78 17.64
N PRO A 118 -13.85 -3.86 18.47
CA PRO A 118 -13.82 -3.39 19.86
C PRO A 118 -12.97 -4.34 20.72
N THR A 119 -11.71 -4.04 20.85
CA THR A 119 -10.70 -4.78 21.65
C THR A 119 -9.87 -3.79 22.46
N PRO A 120 -9.20 -4.22 23.54
CA PRO A 120 -8.29 -3.36 24.27
C PRO A 120 -7.14 -2.91 23.35
N LYS A 121 -6.98 -1.58 23.19
CA LYS A 121 -5.98 -1.00 22.30
C LYS A 121 -4.69 -0.76 23.06
N VAL A 122 -3.57 -1.16 22.46
CA VAL A 122 -2.24 -0.95 23.07
C VAL A 122 -1.88 0.53 23.02
N LYS A 123 -1.53 1.08 24.19
CA LYS A 123 -1.08 2.47 24.34
C LYS A 123 0.33 2.64 23.75
N LYS A 124 0.64 3.88 23.37
CA LYS A 124 1.99 4.25 22.93
C LYS A 124 2.99 4.08 24.06
N SER A 125 4.15 3.50 23.76
CA SER A 125 5.24 3.30 24.70
C SER A 125 6.60 3.52 24.04
N ARG A 126 7.67 3.64 24.81
CA ARG A 126 9.04 3.70 24.30
C ARG A 126 9.39 2.48 23.46
N PHE A 127 8.88 1.30 23.87
CA PHE A 127 9.06 0.05 23.13
C PHE A 127 8.41 0.08 21.74
N THR A 128 7.14 0.54 21.64
CA THR A 128 6.44 0.65 20.34
C THR A 128 7.10 1.66 19.42
N HIS A 129 7.73 2.69 20.00
CA HIS A 129 8.49 3.66 19.22
C HIS A 129 9.81 3.06 18.70
N ALA A 130 10.55 2.31 19.53
CA ALA A 130 11.75 1.59 19.10
C ALA A 130 11.41 0.57 18.00
N LEU A 131 10.31 -0.17 18.16
CA LEU A 131 9.85 -1.15 17.17
C LEU A 131 9.53 -0.50 15.82
N SER A 132 9.17 0.79 15.77
CA SER A 132 8.92 1.48 14.51
C SER A 132 10.15 1.64 13.61
N TYR A 133 11.36 1.50 14.17
CA TYR A 133 12.60 1.50 13.39
C TYR A 133 12.84 0.17 12.66
N LEU A 134 12.17 -0.92 13.05
CA LEU A 134 12.30 -2.23 12.39
C LEU A 134 12.05 -2.15 10.88
N LYS A 135 11.13 -1.31 10.42
CA LYS A 135 10.85 -1.10 8.98
C LYS A 135 12.06 -0.61 8.18
N TYR A 136 12.98 0.17 8.80
CA TYR A 136 14.22 0.63 8.16
C TYR A 136 15.22 -0.52 8.04
N VAL A 137 15.29 -1.39 9.04
CA VAL A 137 16.09 -2.62 8.98
C VAL A 137 15.56 -3.53 7.88
N LEU A 138 14.23 -3.72 7.82
CA LEU A 138 13.59 -4.50 6.75
C LEU A 138 13.81 -3.89 5.36
N LEU A 139 13.80 -2.56 5.26
CA LEU A 139 14.14 -1.87 4.02
C LEU A 139 15.59 -2.16 3.59
N ALA A 140 16.55 -2.00 4.51
CA ALA A 140 17.96 -2.22 4.21
C ALA A 140 18.24 -3.69 3.85
N VAL A 141 17.79 -4.63 4.68
CA VAL A 141 18.13 -6.06 4.54
C VAL A 141 17.31 -6.70 3.40
N PHE A 142 15.98 -6.66 3.48
CA PHE A 142 15.12 -7.44 2.57
C PHE A 142 14.82 -6.76 1.23
N VAL A 143 14.94 -5.44 1.15
CA VAL A 143 14.64 -4.72 -0.10
C VAL A 143 15.92 -4.37 -0.86
N VAL A 144 17.05 -4.16 -0.18
CA VAL A 144 18.30 -3.77 -0.82
C VAL A 144 19.32 -4.90 -0.79
N ILE A 145 19.75 -5.34 0.40
CA ILE A 145 20.89 -6.27 0.54
C ILE A 145 20.57 -7.63 -0.08
N ILE A 146 19.44 -8.24 0.28
CA ILE A 146 19.09 -9.59 -0.22
C ILE A 146 18.93 -9.59 -1.75
N PRO A 147 18.12 -8.73 -2.40
CA PRO A 147 18.02 -8.72 -3.85
C PRO A 147 19.36 -8.50 -4.54
N LEU A 148 20.20 -7.61 -4.02
CA LEU A 148 21.52 -7.32 -4.58
C LEU A 148 22.50 -8.50 -4.42
N ALA A 149 22.52 -9.14 -3.26
CA ALA A 149 23.39 -10.31 -2.99
C ALA A 149 23.02 -11.50 -3.89
N TYR A 150 21.72 -11.77 -4.07
CA TYR A 150 21.25 -12.83 -4.96
C TYR A 150 21.41 -12.48 -6.45
N SER A 151 21.35 -11.19 -6.82
CA SER A 151 21.69 -10.75 -8.17
C SER A 151 23.13 -11.10 -8.56
N LEU A 152 24.07 -11.05 -7.63
CA LEU A 152 25.46 -11.46 -7.84
C LEU A 152 25.60 -12.96 -8.11
N GLN A 153 24.67 -13.77 -7.62
CA GLN A 153 24.60 -15.22 -7.84
C GLN A 153 23.69 -15.61 -9.02
N GLN A 154 23.24 -14.64 -9.83
CA GLN A 154 22.33 -14.82 -10.97
C GLN A 154 20.94 -15.39 -10.62
N TYR A 155 20.53 -15.35 -9.34
CA TYR A 155 19.20 -15.76 -8.90
C TYR A 155 18.37 -14.52 -8.51
N PRO A 156 17.39 -14.09 -9.31
CA PRO A 156 16.55 -12.94 -9.00
C PRO A 156 15.58 -13.25 -7.85
N VAL A 157 15.89 -12.78 -6.62
CA VAL A 157 15.05 -12.99 -5.45
C VAL A 157 14.57 -11.65 -4.87
N PRO A 158 13.28 -11.28 -5.04
CA PRO A 158 12.70 -10.14 -4.36
C PRO A 158 12.44 -10.47 -2.88
N GLY A 159 13.42 -10.24 -2.02
CA GLY A 159 13.47 -10.75 -0.64
C GLY A 159 12.24 -10.41 0.19
N PHE A 160 11.82 -9.15 0.26
CA PHE A 160 10.64 -8.76 1.04
C PHE A 160 9.35 -9.35 0.44
N CYS A 161 9.16 -9.28 -0.87
CA CYS A 161 7.96 -9.81 -1.55
C CYS A 161 7.86 -11.32 -1.42
N LYS A 162 8.99 -12.03 -1.50
CA LYS A 162 9.04 -13.50 -1.41
C LYS A 162 8.77 -14.01 0.00
N TYR A 163 9.30 -13.35 1.05
CA TYR A 163 9.31 -13.92 2.41
C TYR A 163 8.34 -13.27 3.39
N ILE A 164 8.04 -11.96 3.29
CA ILE A 164 7.34 -11.21 4.34
C ILE A 164 6.04 -10.57 3.87
N CYS A 165 5.94 -10.15 2.60
CA CYS A 165 4.88 -9.27 2.12
C CYS A 165 3.46 -9.81 2.37
N PRO A 166 2.63 -9.17 3.24
CA PRO A 166 1.26 -9.62 3.48
C PRO A 166 0.31 -9.34 2.30
N ALA A 167 0.55 -8.25 1.53
CA ALA A 167 -0.24 -7.95 0.35
C ALA A 167 -0.05 -9.01 -0.75
N GLY A 168 1.19 -9.52 -0.92
CA GLY A 168 1.46 -10.61 -1.85
C GLY A 168 0.70 -11.89 -1.51
N THR A 169 0.46 -12.15 -0.22
CA THR A 169 -0.35 -13.30 0.22
C THR A 169 -1.84 -13.01 0.12
N PHE A 170 -2.30 -11.86 0.62
CA PHE A 170 -3.71 -11.51 0.68
C PHE A 170 -4.29 -11.15 -0.70
N GLU A 171 -3.68 -10.20 -1.40
CA GLU A 171 -4.19 -9.71 -2.69
C GLU A 171 -3.78 -10.62 -3.85
N GLY A 172 -2.54 -11.13 -3.84
CA GLY A 172 -2.01 -11.97 -4.90
C GLY A 172 -2.44 -13.42 -4.74
N ALA A 173 -1.85 -14.14 -3.79
CA ALA A 173 -2.06 -15.59 -3.68
C ALA A 173 -3.52 -15.95 -3.36
N MET A 174 -4.11 -15.35 -2.30
CA MET A 174 -5.51 -15.64 -1.96
C MET A 174 -6.49 -15.12 -3.01
N GLY A 175 -6.20 -13.98 -3.65
CA GLY A 175 -7.01 -13.44 -4.73
C GLY A 175 -7.08 -14.38 -5.93
N LEU A 176 -5.96 -15.02 -6.31
CA LEU A 176 -5.92 -16.01 -7.38
C LEU A 176 -6.53 -17.36 -6.98
N LEU A 177 -6.26 -17.82 -5.75
CA LEU A 177 -6.76 -19.08 -5.24
C LEU A 177 -8.28 -19.07 -4.94
N ALA A 178 -8.87 -17.90 -4.73
CA ALA A 178 -10.31 -17.76 -4.57
C ALA A 178 -11.09 -18.10 -5.86
N ASN A 179 -10.42 -18.13 -7.01
CA ASN A 179 -11.05 -18.52 -8.27
C ASN A 179 -11.08 -20.05 -8.42
N PRO A 180 -12.26 -20.67 -8.71
CA PRO A 180 -12.39 -22.12 -8.90
C PRO A 180 -11.45 -22.68 -9.97
N VAL A 181 -11.14 -21.93 -11.02
CA VAL A 181 -10.20 -22.32 -12.09
C VAL A 181 -8.80 -22.63 -11.54
N ASN A 182 -8.40 -21.98 -10.47
CA ASN A 182 -7.11 -22.16 -9.82
C ASN A 182 -7.16 -23.11 -8.61
N ALA A 183 -8.32 -23.69 -8.27
CA ALA A 183 -8.49 -24.51 -7.06
C ALA A 183 -7.55 -25.73 -7.04
N GLY A 184 -7.27 -26.35 -8.18
CA GLY A 184 -6.32 -27.48 -8.29
C GLY A 184 -4.87 -27.11 -7.91
N LYS A 185 -4.52 -25.82 -7.92
CA LYS A 185 -3.18 -25.33 -7.53
C LYS A 185 -2.96 -25.29 -6.02
N PHE A 186 -3.99 -25.53 -5.20
CA PHE A 186 -3.85 -25.65 -3.75
C PHE A 186 -2.93 -26.79 -3.32
N SER A 187 -2.91 -27.90 -4.07
CA SER A 187 -2.05 -29.05 -3.79
C SER A 187 -0.55 -28.76 -3.97
N ILE A 188 -0.21 -27.70 -4.70
CA ILE A 188 1.18 -27.29 -4.98
C ILE A 188 1.69 -26.28 -3.93
N LEU A 189 0.85 -25.88 -2.95
CA LEU A 189 1.24 -24.89 -1.97
C LEU A 189 2.32 -25.43 -1.03
N ASN A 190 3.48 -24.80 -1.11
CA ASN A 190 4.70 -25.14 -0.38
C ASN A 190 4.72 -24.52 1.04
N ILE A 191 5.64 -25.02 1.89
CA ILE A 191 5.97 -24.47 3.22
C ILE A 191 6.18 -22.94 3.22
N LEU A 192 6.68 -22.39 2.10
CA LEU A 192 6.86 -20.95 1.93
C LEU A 192 5.52 -20.20 1.96
N PHE A 193 4.48 -20.74 1.31
CA PHE A 193 3.14 -20.15 1.36
C PHE A 193 2.59 -20.18 2.78
N THR A 194 2.69 -21.33 3.46
CA THR A 194 2.23 -21.48 4.85
C THR A 194 2.90 -20.48 5.77
N ARG A 195 4.22 -20.28 5.68
CA ARG A 195 4.94 -19.26 6.46
C ARG A 195 4.41 -17.85 6.19
N LYS A 196 4.24 -17.49 4.92
CA LYS A 196 3.70 -16.17 4.53
C LYS A 196 2.27 -15.97 5.01
N PHE A 197 1.45 -17.02 4.98
CA PHE A 197 0.08 -17.00 5.46
C PHE A 197 0.04 -16.75 6.98
N VAL A 198 0.87 -17.44 7.75
CA VAL A 198 1.01 -17.22 9.21
C VAL A 198 1.46 -15.79 9.51
N ILE A 199 2.44 -15.27 8.78
CA ILE A 199 2.90 -13.87 8.94
C ILE A 199 1.76 -12.90 8.63
N MET A 200 1.01 -13.11 7.57
CA MET A 200 -0.14 -12.29 7.19
C MET A 200 -1.21 -12.29 8.30
N VAL A 201 -1.59 -13.46 8.82
CA VAL A 201 -2.56 -13.58 9.91
C VAL A 201 -2.06 -12.88 11.16
N ALA A 202 -0.78 -13.06 11.54
CA ALA A 202 -0.17 -12.39 12.68
C ALA A 202 -0.21 -10.85 12.53
N ILE A 203 0.06 -10.33 11.33
CA ILE A 203 -0.04 -8.90 11.03
C ILE A 203 -1.47 -8.40 11.13
N LEU A 204 -2.46 -9.14 10.60
CA LEU A 204 -3.88 -8.76 10.70
C LEU A 204 -4.36 -8.76 12.15
N LEU A 205 -3.96 -9.76 12.95
CA LEU A 205 -4.23 -9.79 14.39
C LEU A 205 -3.57 -8.61 15.10
N ALA A 206 -2.31 -8.31 14.79
CA ALA A 206 -1.63 -7.13 15.33
C ALA A 206 -2.37 -5.82 14.99
N CYS A 207 -3.00 -5.72 13.82
CA CYS A 207 -3.79 -4.55 13.42
C CYS A 207 -5.07 -4.37 14.24
N VAL A 208 -5.57 -5.42 14.89
CA VAL A 208 -6.71 -5.32 15.81
C VAL A 208 -6.30 -4.56 17.09
N PHE A 209 -5.07 -4.74 17.57
CA PHE A 209 -4.55 -4.13 18.80
C PHE A 209 -3.79 -2.81 18.56
N PHE A 210 -3.01 -2.75 17.47
CA PHE A 210 -2.19 -1.58 17.11
C PHE A 210 -2.79 -0.87 15.90
N TYR A 211 -2.90 0.45 15.98
CA TYR A 211 -3.31 1.23 14.82
C TYR A 211 -2.26 1.15 13.72
N ARG A 212 -2.65 0.58 12.57
CA ARG A 212 -1.79 0.38 11.38
C ARG A 212 -0.47 -0.34 11.70
N ALA A 213 -0.53 -1.49 12.36
CA ALA A 213 0.64 -2.25 12.80
C ALA A 213 1.66 -2.49 11.69
N PHE A 214 1.23 -2.96 10.52
CA PHE A 214 2.14 -3.18 9.39
C PHE A 214 2.81 -1.87 8.92
N CYS A 215 2.03 -0.82 8.68
CA CYS A 215 2.56 0.46 8.22
C CYS A 215 3.52 1.11 9.23
N ARG A 216 3.32 0.84 10.51
CA ARG A 216 4.11 1.41 11.60
C ARG A 216 5.41 0.66 11.82
N PHE A 217 5.39 -0.68 11.77
CA PHE A 217 6.52 -1.50 12.21
C PHE A 217 7.26 -2.20 11.06
N LEU A 218 6.56 -2.60 10.00
CA LEU A 218 7.08 -3.54 9.01
C LEU A 218 7.17 -3.01 7.59
N CYS A 219 6.42 -1.95 7.22
CA CYS A 219 6.28 -1.52 5.83
C CYS A 219 7.52 -0.76 5.32
N PRO A 220 8.33 -1.33 4.39
CA PRO A 220 9.50 -0.65 3.84
C PRO A 220 9.13 0.57 2.99
N LEU A 221 8.01 0.52 2.26
CA LEU A 221 7.52 1.67 1.50
C LEU A 221 7.17 2.84 2.42
N GLY A 222 6.60 2.52 3.61
CA GLY A 222 6.37 3.52 4.66
C GLY A 222 7.66 4.09 5.24
N ALA A 223 8.77 3.33 5.25
CA ALA A 223 10.08 3.82 5.61
C ALA A 223 10.59 4.82 4.57
N ILE A 224 10.54 4.46 3.27
CA ILE A 224 10.97 5.34 2.15
C ILE A 224 10.22 6.67 2.22
N TYR A 225 8.87 6.65 2.21
CA TYR A 225 8.09 7.89 2.27
C TYR A 225 8.25 8.64 3.59
N GLY A 226 8.64 7.95 4.67
CA GLY A 226 8.97 8.55 5.96
C GLY A 226 10.17 9.49 5.89
N LEU A 227 11.18 9.16 5.09
CA LEU A 227 12.35 10.01 4.86
C LEU A 227 11.96 11.35 4.21
N PHE A 228 10.94 11.33 3.34
CA PHE A 228 10.43 12.52 2.67
C PHE A 228 9.38 13.31 3.46
N ALA A 229 8.91 12.82 4.61
CA ALA A 229 7.80 13.42 5.36
C ALA A 229 8.03 14.91 5.72
N ARG A 230 9.29 15.32 5.95
CA ARG A 230 9.64 16.70 6.29
C ARG A 230 9.69 17.63 5.08
N VAL A 231 10.10 17.12 3.92
CA VAL A 231 10.31 17.90 2.69
C VAL A 231 9.12 17.84 1.75
N SER A 232 8.16 16.96 1.98
CA SER A 232 6.99 16.80 1.11
C SER A 232 6.17 18.08 0.98
N ILE A 233 5.76 18.38 -0.25
CA ILE A 233 4.96 19.55 -0.60
C ILE A 233 3.56 19.42 0.03
N LEU A 234 2.94 18.25 -0.09
CA LEU A 234 1.64 17.95 0.51
C LEU A 234 1.83 17.38 1.91
N GLY A 235 1.26 18.03 2.90
CA GLY A 235 1.32 17.53 4.27
C GLY A 235 0.58 18.39 5.27
N VAL A 236 0.55 17.90 6.50
CA VAL A 236 0.02 18.67 7.65
C VAL A 236 1.15 19.54 8.19
N LYS A 237 0.92 20.85 8.20
CA LYS A 237 1.88 21.86 8.63
C LYS A 237 1.36 22.56 9.89
N VAL A 238 2.27 22.97 10.76
CA VAL A 238 1.98 23.73 11.98
C VAL A 238 2.48 25.15 11.82
N GLU A 239 1.62 26.12 12.06
CA GLU A 239 1.96 27.53 12.10
C GLU A 239 2.47 27.87 13.50
N LYS A 240 3.78 28.04 13.62
CA LYS A 240 4.46 28.21 14.93
C LYS A 240 3.97 29.43 15.69
N SER A 241 3.61 30.52 15.00
CA SER A 241 3.09 31.76 15.61
C SER A 241 1.77 31.57 16.36
N LYS A 242 0.93 30.59 15.94
CA LYS A 242 -0.36 30.29 16.57
C LYS A 242 -0.29 29.07 17.51
N CYS A 243 0.83 28.38 17.57
CA CYS A 243 0.96 27.16 18.34
C CYS A 243 1.34 27.46 19.80
N THR A 244 0.48 27.04 20.74
CA THR A 244 0.71 27.16 22.18
C THR A 244 1.42 25.96 22.80
N ASN A 245 1.92 25.03 22.02
CA ASN A 245 2.59 23.79 22.45
C ASN A 245 1.79 22.93 23.45
N CYS A 246 0.46 22.99 23.42
CA CYS A 246 -0.43 22.29 24.37
C CYS A 246 -0.42 20.74 24.25
N GLY A 247 0.26 20.16 23.26
CA GLY A 247 0.41 18.69 23.09
C GLY A 247 -0.84 17.93 22.65
N ARG A 248 -2.03 18.54 22.56
CA ARG A 248 -3.29 17.85 22.20
C ARG A 248 -3.22 17.09 20.88
N CYS A 249 -2.53 17.63 19.88
CA CYS A 249 -2.36 17.00 18.56
C CYS A 249 -1.58 15.66 18.64
N VAL A 250 -0.54 15.61 19.48
CA VAL A 250 0.26 14.40 19.70
C VAL A 250 -0.52 13.38 20.54
N ALA A 251 -1.21 13.82 21.58
CA ALA A 251 -2.04 12.97 22.42
C ALA A 251 -3.18 12.31 21.63
N HIS A 252 -3.86 13.07 20.76
CA HIS A 252 -4.94 12.58 19.91
C HIS A 252 -4.47 11.67 18.78
N CYS A 253 -3.22 11.80 18.33
CA CYS A 253 -2.72 11.04 17.20
C CYS A 253 -2.69 9.53 17.51
N LYS A 254 -3.21 8.71 16.60
CA LYS A 254 -3.18 7.23 16.72
C LYS A 254 -1.82 6.65 16.32
N MET A 255 -1.04 7.39 15.52
CA MET A 255 0.35 7.05 15.20
C MET A 255 1.29 7.49 16.33
N ASP A 256 2.49 6.91 16.41
CA ASP A 256 3.49 7.23 17.43
C ASP A 256 4.39 8.36 16.95
N ILE A 257 3.85 9.57 16.93
CA ILE A 257 4.55 10.77 16.52
C ILE A 257 5.08 11.54 17.73
N ARG A 258 6.23 12.19 17.58
CA ARG A 258 6.78 13.14 18.57
C ARG A 258 6.23 14.55 18.36
N HIS A 259 6.03 14.94 17.09
CA HIS A 259 5.44 16.21 16.68
C HIS A 259 4.66 16.04 15.39
N VAL A 260 3.80 16.99 15.07
CA VAL A 260 3.06 16.99 13.79
C VAL A 260 4.04 17.16 12.63
N GLY A 261 3.91 16.31 11.61
CA GLY A 261 4.85 16.27 10.49
C GLY A 261 6.11 15.43 10.73
N ASP A 262 6.17 14.67 11.84
CA ASP A 262 7.22 13.68 12.09
C ASP A 262 7.27 12.60 10.99
N HIS A 263 8.42 11.89 10.89
CA HIS A 263 8.59 10.78 9.95
C HIS A 263 7.53 9.67 10.09
N GLU A 264 6.90 9.53 11.27
CA GLU A 264 5.77 8.61 11.50
C GLU A 264 4.41 9.22 11.14
N CYS A 265 4.33 10.51 10.82
CA CYS A 265 3.09 11.18 10.51
C CYS A 265 2.58 10.79 9.12
N ILE A 266 1.40 10.14 9.06
CA ILE A 266 0.72 9.76 7.80
C ILE A 266 -0.13 10.88 7.20
N HIS A 267 -0.02 12.09 7.69
CA HIS A 267 -0.75 13.29 7.25
C HIS A 267 -2.28 13.09 7.12
N CYS A 268 -2.87 12.31 8.02
CA CYS A 268 -4.32 11.99 8.01
C CYS A 268 -5.23 13.18 8.35
N ALA A 269 -4.65 14.31 8.80
CA ALA A 269 -5.32 15.54 9.16
C ALA A 269 -6.33 15.47 10.33
N SER A 270 -6.31 14.40 11.17
CA SER A 270 -7.15 14.33 12.37
C SER A 270 -6.76 15.32 13.45
N CYS A 271 -5.47 15.71 13.51
CA CYS A 271 -4.98 16.71 14.45
C CYS A 271 -5.45 18.14 14.13
N VAL A 272 -5.87 18.39 12.89
CA VAL A 272 -6.44 19.69 12.48
C VAL A 272 -7.72 19.97 13.26
N ASP A 273 -8.57 18.96 13.44
CA ASP A 273 -9.89 19.09 14.06
C ASP A 273 -9.82 19.32 15.58
N VAL A 274 -8.72 18.88 16.23
CA VAL A 274 -8.54 18.97 17.70
C VAL A 274 -7.66 20.14 18.14
N CYS A 275 -7.11 20.91 17.20
CA CYS A 275 -6.25 22.05 17.53
C CYS A 275 -7.08 23.24 18.02
N PRO A 276 -6.95 23.67 19.30
CA PRO A 276 -7.75 24.78 19.85
C PRO A 276 -7.38 26.12 19.23
N THR A 277 -6.12 26.33 18.92
CA THR A 277 -5.60 27.58 18.36
C THR A 277 -5.63 27.63 16.84
N LYS A 278 -6.17 26.57 16.18
CA LYS A 278 -6.23 26.46 14.71
C LYS A 278 -4.86 26.58 14.02
N ALA A 279 -3.79 26.30 14.75
CA ALA A 279 -2.41 26.38 14.26
C ALA A 279 -2.06 25.29 13.24
N ILE A 280 -2.89 24.26 13.10
CA ILE A 280 -2.61 23.09 12.24
C ILE A 280 -3.50 23.12 11.01
N SER A 281 -2.90 22.96 9.85
CA SER A 281 -3.61 22.88 8.58
C SER A 281 -2.95 21.87 7.64
N MET A 282 -3.73 21.24 6.75
CA MET A 282 -3.22 20.43 5.65
C MET A 282 -3.03 21.35 4.45
N ARG A 283 -1.81 21.41 3.93
CA ARG A 283 -1.43 22.31 2.83
C ARG A 283 -0.71 21.59 1.73
N MET A 284 -0.89 22.07 0.49
CA MET A 284 -0.09 21.72 -0.68
C MET A 284 0.62 23.00 -1.14
N GLY A 285 1.88 23.18 -0.72
CA GLY A 285 2.59 24.44 -0.89
C GLY A 285 1.85 25.61 -0.22
N LYS A 286 1.40 26.58 -1.01
CA LYS A 286 0.62 27.75 -0.53
C LYS A 286 -0.88 27.46 -0.39
N ILE A 287 -1.40 26.39 -0.99
CA ILE A 287 -2.84 26.06 -1.00
C ILE A 287 -3.22 25.32 0.26
N THR A 288 -4.21 25.82 1.00
CA THR A 288 -4.78 25.14 2.17
C THR A 288 -5.92 24.22 1.75
N LEU A 289 -5.75 22.91 1.97
CA LEU A 289 -6.73 21.89 1.65
C LEU A 289 -7.72 21.63 2.79
N LYS A 290 -7.23 21.64 4.04
CA LYS A 290 -8.04 21.49 5.25
C LYS A 290 -7.49 22.37 6.37
N ALA A 291 -8.34 23.23 6.91
CA ALA A 291 -8.11 24.00 8.11
C ALA A 291 -9.32 23.88 9.03
N ASN A 292 -9.13 24.11 10.32
CA ASN A 292 -10.23 24.16 11.29
C ASN A 292 -10.89 25.53 11.23
N GLU A 293 -11.84 25.72 10.31
CA GLU A 293 -12.64 26.95 10.18
C GLU A 293 -13.92 26.80 11.03
N VAL A 294 -13.82 27.11 12.30
CA VAL A 294 -15.01 27.44 13.09
C VAL A 294 -15.18 28.96 12.97
N GLN A 295 -15.84 29.42 11.91
CA GLN A 295 -16.33 30.79 11.85
C GLN A 295 -17.84 30.81 12.19
N PRO A 296 -18.32 31.78 13.00
CA PRO A 296 -19.76 32.03 13.10
C PRO A 296 -20.27 32.38 11.69
N MET A 297 -21.33 31.71 11.26
CA MET A 297 -21.89 31.86 9.91
C MET A 297 -22.41 33.28 9.67
N LYS A 298 -21.76 34.04 8.78
CA LYS A 298 -22.37 35.19 8.11
C LYS A 298 -23.27 34.73 6.98
N PRO A 299 -24.42 35.40 6.73
CA PRO A 299 -25.37 35.02 5.66
C PRO A 299 -24.77 34.92 4.27
N GLU A 300 -23.73 35.70 3.98
CA GLU A 300 -22.98 35.63 2.70
C GLU A 300 -22.24 34.29 2.43
N ASP A 301 -22.00 33.50 3.45
CA ASP A 301 -21.28 32.22 3.32
C ASP A 301 -22.12 31.09 2.74
N ASN A 302 -23.46 31.22 2.67
CA ASN A 302 -24.32 30.20 2.08
C ASN A 302 -24.06 29.97 0.58
N LYS A 303 -23.83 31.05 -0.19
CA LYS A 303 -23.54 30.95 -1.63
C LYS A 303 -22.15 30.32 -1.86
N LYS A 304 -21.15 30.67 -1.08
CA LYS A 304 -19.79 30.06 -1.11
C LYS A 304 -19.83 28.59 -0.72
N ARG A 305 -20.63 28.24 0.29
CA ARG A 305 -20.81 26.85 0.75
C ARG A 305 -21.53 25.99 -0.29
N THR A 306 -22.54 26.53 -0.96
CA THR A 306 -23.24 25.84 -2.06
C THR A 306 -22.31 25.63 -3.25
N ASN A 307 -21.57 26.64 -3.67
CA ASN A 307 -20.59 26.52 -4.74
C ASN A 307 -19.47 25.51 -4.40
N ARG A 308 -19.01 25.45 -3.15
CA ARG A 308 -18.04 24.45 -2.68
C ARG A 308 -18.64 23.03 -2.75
N ARG A 309 -19.90 22.85 -2.34
CA ARG A 309 -20.59 21.55 -2.43
C ARG A 309 -20.75 21.11 -3.88
N ILE A 310 -21.17 22.01 -4.78
CA ILE A 310 -21.28 21.71 -6.20
C ILE A 310 -19.93 21.30 -6.79
N ARG A 311 -18.85 22.03 -6.50
CA ARG A 311 -17.50 21.68 -6.96
C ARG A 311 -17.05 20.32 -6.43
N VAL A 312 -17.31 19.99 -5.17
CA VAL A 312 -16.97 18.68 -4.59
C VAL A 312 -17.79 17.56 -5.24
N MET A 313 -19.09 17.78 -5.49
CA MET A 313 -19.93 16.82 -6.20
C MET A 313 -19.45 16.63 -7.64
N ALA A 314 -19.17 17.71 -8.36
CA ALA A 314 -18.63 17.63 -9.72
C ALA A 314 -17.28 16.90 -9.78
N ALA A 315 -16.39 17.12 -8.80
CA ALA A 315 -15.12 16.41 -8.69
C ALA A 315 -15.33 14.89 -8.45
N TRP A 316 -16.28 14.51 -7.60
CA TRP A 316 -16.60 13.10 -7.37
C TRP A 316 -17.27 12.43 -8.58
N THR A 317 -18.18 13.13 -9.28
CA THR A 317 -18.77 12.59 -10.53
C THR A 317 -17.72 12.42 -11.61
N ALA A 318 -16.82 13.39 -11.80
CA ALA A 318 -15.69 13.26 -12.72
C ALA A 318 -14.78 12.07 -12.33
N ALA A 319 -14.45 11.91 -11.04
CA ALA A 319 -13.65 10.79 -10.54
C ALA A 319 -14.34 9.44 -10.83
N LEU A 320 -15.65 9.32 -10.63
CA LEU A 320 -16.41 8.10 -10.92
C LEU A 320 -16.46 7.80 -12.43
N VAL A 321 -16.57 8.82 -13.26
CA VAL A 321 -16.50 8.67 -14.73
C VAL A 321 -15.12 8.16 -15.14
N VAL A 322 -14.03 8.75 -14.60
CA VAL A 322 -12.66 8.28 -14.87
C VAL A 322 -12.50 6.82 -14.44
N LEU A 323 -12.97 6.44 -13.25
CA LEU A 323 -12.93 5.07 -12.80
C LEU A 323 -13.70 4.14 -13.76
N GLY A 324 -14.91 4.52 -14.18
CA GLY A 324 -15.72 3.76 -15.11
C GLY A 324 -15.04 3.58 -16.48
N VAL A 325 -14.43 4.62 -17.01
CA VAL A 325 -13.67 4.56 -18.27
C VAL A 325 -12.45 3.66 -18.16
N VAL A 326 -11.67 3.79 -17.09
CA VAL A 326 -10.49 2.93 -16.83
C VAL A 326 -10.93 1.47 -16.71
N MET A 327 -11.96 1.19 -15.90
CA MET A 327 -12.50 -0.16 -15.75
C MET A 327 -12.97 -0.73 -17.08
N TRP A 328 -13.68 0.06 -17.89
CA TRP A 328 -14.16 -0.37 -19.20
C TRP A 328 -13.01 -0.67 -20.16
N GLN A 329 -12.03 0.25 -20.29
CA GLN A 329 -10.88 0.07 -21.17
C GLN A 329 -10.04 -1.14 -20.79
N VAL A 330 -9.70 -1.28 -19.50
CA VAL A 330 -8.87 -2.38 -18.99
C VAL A 330 -9.58 -3.72 -19.19
N ASN A 331 -10.88 -3.79 -18.98
CA ASN A 331 -11.65 -5.04 -19.14
C ASN A 331 -12.06 -5.33 -20.60
N LYS A 332 -11.92 -4.35 -21.53
CA LYS A 332 -12.14 -4.54 -22.96
C LYS A 332 -10.89 -5.06 -23.69
N ALA A 333 -9.70 -4.70 -23.21
CA ALA A 333 -8.41 -4.93 -23.87
C ALA A 333 -8.00 -6.40 -24.07
N ASP A 334 -8.73 -7.37 -23.51
CA ASP A 334 -8.42 -8.81 -23.59
C ASP A 334 -8.84 -9.48 -24.91
N THR A 335 -9.10 -8.75 -25.98
CA THR A 335 -9.46 -9.33 -27.28
C THR A 335 -8.27 -9.59 -28.21
N VAL A 336 -7.05 -9.27 -27.75
CA VAL A 336 -5.82 -9.61 -28.48
C VAL A 336 -5.06 -10.66 -27.67
N GLU A 337 -5.28 -11.92 -27.98
CA GLU A 337 -4.48 -13.05 -27.55
C GLU A 337 -3.11 -13.00 -28.23
N GLU A 338 -2.12 -12.41 -27.58
CA GLU A 338 -0.74 -12.84 -27.82
C GLU A 338 -0.42 -13.98 -26.84
N PRO A 339 0.04 -15.15 -27.33
CA PRO A 339 0.46 -16.23 -26.44
C PRO A 339 1.69 -15.77 -25.67
N VAL A 340 1.51 -15.47 -24.37
CA VAL A 340 2.62 -15.26 -23.46
C VAL A 340 3.41 -16.56 -23.42
N SER A 341 4.57 -16.59 -24.03
CA SER A 341 5.58 -17.63 -23.83
C SER A 341 5.81 -17.72 -22.31
N GLN A 342 5.31 -18.79 -21.72
CA GLN A 342 5.67 -19.17 -20.35
C GLN A 342 7.19 -19.24 -20.31
N PRO A 343 7.89 -18.61 -19.33
CA PRO A 343 9.27 -18.94 -19.11
C PRO A 343 9.33 -20.44 -18.86
N ALA A 344 10.12 -21.13 -19.68
CA ALA A 344 10.31 -22.57 -19.64
C ALA A 344 10.43 -23.01 -18.18
N ALA A 345 9.54 -23.94 -17.79
CA ALA A 345 9.70 -24.67 -16.55
C ALA A 345 11.12 -25.26 -16.61
N THR A 346 11.95 -24.91 -15.65
CA THR A 346 13.26 -25.51 -15.45
C THR A 346 13.05 -27.02 -15.47
N GLU A 347 13.47 -27.68 -16.55
CA GLU A 347 13.57 -29.11 -16.60
C GLU A 347 14.32 -29.57 -15.38
N THR A 348 13.66 -30.35 -14.56
CA THR A 348 14.27 -31.07 -13.45
C THR A 348 15.24 -32.05 -14.12
N ILE A 349 16.54 -31.73 -14.04
CA ILE A 349 17.60 -32.70 -14.39
C ILE A 349 17.37 -33.85 -13.42
N ALA A 350 16.87 -34.97 -13.99
CA ALA A 350 16.88 -36.24 -13.32
C ALA A 350 18.33 -36.61 -13.02
N PRO A 351 18.65 -37.19 -11.87
CA PRO A 351 20.01 -37.63 -11.62
C PRO A 351 20.31 -38.76 -12.61
N GLU A 352 21.33 -38.51 -13.43
CA GLU A 352 21.93 -39.49 -14.35
C GLU A 352 22.32 -40.69 -13.52
N ALA A 353 21.74 -41.85 -13.84
CA ALA A 353 22.10 -43.12 -13.23
C ALA A 353 23.55 -43.44 -13.59
N THR A 354 24.38 -43.50 -12.56
CA THR A 354 25.76 -43.95 -12.64
C THR A 354 25.76 -45.39 -13.14
N GLU A 355 26.12 -45.62 -14.40
CA GLU A 355 26.45 -46.93 -14.92
C GLU A 355 27.64 -47.47 -14.13
N ALA A 356 27.46 -48.65 -13.55
CA ALA A 356 28.53 -49.41 -12.94
C ALA A 356 29.49 -49.89 -14.05
N PRO A 357 30.80 -49.90 -13.82
CA PRO A 357 31.74 -50.46 -14.77
C PRO A 357 31.60 -51.99 -14.80
N ASP A 358 31.34 -52.55 -15.98
CA ASP A 358 31.43 -53.95 -16.28
C ASP A 358 32.90 -54.40 -16.11
N ASP A 359 33.14 -55.26 -15.14
CA ASP A 359 34.38 -55.96 -14.90
C ASP A 359 34.34 -57.30 -15.69
N ASP A 360 34.73 -57.27 -16.96
CA ASP A 360 35.00 -58.43 -17.76
C ASP A 360 36.49 -58.45 -18.15
N THR A 361 37.31 -58.99 -17.30
CA THR A 361 38.65 -59.47 -17.63
C THR A 361 38.60 -60.98 -17.74
N PRO A 362 38.85 -61.58 -18.90
CA PRO A 362 39.07 -63.03 -19.01
C PRO A 362 40.50 -63.34 -18.55
N VAL A 363 40.58 -64.29 -17.63
CA VAL A 363 41.82 -64.98 -17.25
C VAL A 363 42.22 -65.93 -18.37
N GLY A 364 43.39 -65.77 -18.87
CA GLY A 364 44.10 -66.66 -19.72
C GLY A 364 45.59 -66.47 -19.63
#